data_fef522853972853c653701a5447dbb58
#
_entry.id   fef522853972853c653701a5447dbb58
#
_cell.length_a   1.000
_cell.length_b   1.000
_cell.length_c   1.000
_cell.angle_alpha   90.00
_cell.angle_beta   90.00
_cell.angle_gamma   90.00
#
_symmetry.space_group_name_H-M   'P 1'
#
loop_
_entity.id
_entity.type
_entity.pdbx_description
1 polymer ?
#
loop_
_entity_poly.entity_id
_entity_poly.type
_entity_poly.pdbx_seq_one_letter_code
_entity_poly.pdbx_strand_id
1 'polypeptide(L)'
;IQKFPDIRYSISATTRAPRAGEVDGVHYFFKTKEEFLKMIEDDALVEWNEVHGNFYGTPKSFVEETLAKGERVIFDIDVFGKVNFDKVYPDATGILILPPSSEELERRLRSRASDSEEVIKLRLENAEKEIDFAKNNGKYEHVIINDDLEKAAKELENILTLK
;
A
#
# COMPACT_ATOMS: atom_id res chain seq x y z
N ILE A 1 -11.13 -9.13 4.26
CA ILE A 1 -11.92 -9.19 3.01
C ILE A 1 -12.99 -10.30 3.07
N GLN A 2 -12.70 -11.51 3.54
CA GLN A 2 -13.72 -12.57 3.64
C GLN A 2 -15.00 -12.17 4.39
N LYS A 3 -14.89 -11.25 5.36
CA LYS A 3 -16.03 -10.71 6.14
C LYS A 3 -16.78 -9.59 5.43
N PHE A 4 -16.22 -9.01 4.38
CA PHE A 4 -16.76 -7.88 3.64
C PHE A 4 -16.82 -8.22 2.15
N PRO A 5 -17.90 -8.89 1.68
CA PRO A 5 -18.00 -9.37 0.31
C PRO A 5 -18.11 -8.25 -0.73
N ASP A 6 -18.43 -7.05 -0.30
CA ASP A 6 -18.51 -5.83 -1.10
C ASP A 6 -17.17 -5.08 -1.23
N ILE A 7 -16.10 -5.56 -0.56
CA ILE A 7 -14.78 -4.95 -0.63
C ILE A 7 -13.87 -5.76 -1.55
N ARG A 8 -13.24 -5.07 -2.50
CA ARG A 8 -12.19 -5.61 -3.38
C ARG A 8 -10.83 -5.10 -2.94
N TYR A 9 -9.84 -5.99 -2.92
CA TYR A 9 -8.44 -5.59 -2.73
C TYR A 9 -7.86 -5.16 -4.07
N SER A 10 -7.29 -3.95 -4.13
CA SER A 10 -6.64 -3.45 -5.34
C SER A 10 -5.34 -4.18 -5.60
N ILE A 11 -5.22 -4.74 -6.79
CA ILE A 11 -3.99 -5.42 -7.24
C ILE A 11 -3.15 -4.39 -7.98
N SER A 12 -1.97 -4.08 -7.42
CA SER A 12 -1.03 -3.12 -8.02
C SER A 12 -0.31 -3.72 -9.22
N ALA A 13 0.06 -2.87 -10.18
CA ALA A 13 1.03 -3.21 -11.22
C ALA A 13 2.46 -2.99 -10.69
N THR A 14 3.40 -3.83 -11.11
CA THR A 14 4.81 -3.68 -10.74
C THR A 14 5.76 -4.19 -11.83
N THR A 15 6.95 -3.57 -11.92
CA THR A 15 8.05 -4.06 -12.78
C THR A 15 8.99 -5.02 -12.05
N ARG A 16 8.76 -5.26 -10.75
CA ARG A 16 9.49 -6.25 -9.98
C ARG A 16 9.18 -7.66 -10.52
N ALA A 17 10.21 -8.47 -10.67
CA ALA A 17 10.02 -9.87 -11.01
C ALA A 17 9.19 -10.61 -9.94
N PRO A 18 8.31 -11.56 -10.33
CA PRO A 18 7.56 -12.38 -9.37
C PRO A 18 8.49 -13.16 -8.45
N ARG A 19 8.13 -13.26 -7.17
CA ARG A 19 8.77 -14.18 -6.22
C ARG A 19 8.17 -15.58 -6.34
N ALA A 20 8.83 -16.56 -5.73
CA ALA A 20 8.30 -17.91 -5.66
C ALA A 20 6.91 -17.91 -5.01
N GLY A 21 5.93 -18.49 -5.70
CA GLY A 21 4.53 -18.55 -5.25
C GLY A 21 3.66 -17.34 -5.59
N GLU A 22 4.23 -16.26 -6.14
CA GLU A 22 3.43 -15.14 -6.65
C GLU A 22 2.84 -15.47 -8.04
N VAL A 23 1.60 -15.05 -8.25
CA VAL A 23 0.82 -15.31 -9.48
C VAL A 23 0.38 -13.96 -10.05
N ASP A 24 0.59 -13.80 -11.37
CA ASP A 24 0.15 -12.61 -12.11
C ASP A 24 -1.37 -12.46 -12.05
N GLY A 25 -1.85 -11.22 -11.87
CA GLY A 25 -3.26 -10.91 -11.74
C GLY A 25 -3.89 -11.30 -10.39
N VAL A 26 -3.11 -11.91 -9.48
CA VAL A 26 -3.57 -12.28 -8.13
C VAL A 26 -2.81 -11.48 -7.06
N HIS A 27 -1.49 -11.48 -7.10
CA HIS A 27 -0.65 -10.77 -6.15
C HIS A 27 -0.27 -9.39 -6.69
N TYR A 28 0.13 -9.34 -7.95
CA TYR A 28 0.43 -8.14 -8.73
C TYR A 28 0.06 -8.38 -10.19
N PHE A 29 -0.08 -7.29 -10.96
CA PHE A 29 0.07 -7.31 -12.41
C PHE A 29 1.55 -7.10 -12.72
N PHE A 30 2.27 -8.17 -13.03
CA PHE A 30 3.69 -8.08 -13.36
C PHE A 30 3.87 -7.57 -14.77
N LYS A 31 4.58 -6.45 -14.92
CA LYS A 31 4.79 -5.72 -16.18
C LYS A 31 6.28 -5.60 -16.49
N THR A 32 6.61 -5.54 -17.77
CA THR A 32 7.92 -5.05 -18.16
C THR A 32 8.04 -3.56 -17.88
N LYS A 33 9.26 -3.03 -17.88
CA LYS A 33 9.47 -1.59 -17.71
C LYS A 33 8.80 -0.79 -18.81
N GLU A 34 8.89 -1.27 -20.05
CA GLU A 34 8.28 -0.65 -21.23
C GLU A 34 6.75 -0.61 -21.11
N GLU A 35 6.13 -1.72 -20.72
CA GLU A 35 4.68 -1.77 -20.48
C GLU A 35 4.24 -0.79 -19.38
N PHE A 36 5.00 -0.72 -18.28
CA PHE A 36 4.68 0.18 -17.19
C PHE A 36 4.82 1.65 -17.58
N LEU A 37 5.88 2.01 -18.30
CA LEU A 37 6.06 3.36 -18.83
C LEU A 37 4.94 3.74 -19.79
N LYS A 38 4.47 2.80 -20.61
CA LYS A 38 3.30 3.02 -21.45
C LYS A 38 2.03 3.24 -20.62
N MET A 39 1.82 2.55 -19.51
CA MET A 39 0.70 2.81 -18.61
C MET A 39 0.75 4.23 -18.03
N ILE A 40 1.94 4.76 -17.76
CA ILE A 40 2.12 6.16 -17.33
C ILE A 40 1.74 7.13 -18.45
N GLU A 41 2.26 6.91 -19.67
CA GLU A 41 1.96 7.75 -20.84
C GLU A 41 0.46 7.77 -21.19
N ASP A 42 -0.20 6.62 -21.06
CA ASP A 42 -1.63 6.45 -21.33
C ASP A 42 -2.52 6.96 -20.16
N ASP A 43 -1.93 7.53 -19.10
CA ASP A 43 -2.62 7.96 -17.86
C ASP A 43 -3.49 6.84 -17.24
N ALA A 44 -3.03 5.60 -17.35
CA ALA A 44 -3.76 4.40 -16.92
C ALA A 44 -3.59 4.06 -15.42
N LEU A 45 -2.81 4.86 -14.68
CA LEU A 45 -2.54 4.66 -13.25
C LEU A 45 -3.16 5.78 -12.41
N VAL A 46 -3.75 5.43 -11.27
CA VAL A 46 -4.22 6.40 -10.26
C VAL A 46 -3.03 7.13 -9.62
N GLU A 47 -2.03 6.34 -9.25
CA GLU A 47 -0.75 6.79 -8.71
C GLU A 47 0.32 5.78 -9.09
N TRP A 48 1.57 6.21 -9.05
CA TRP A 48 2.72 5.33 -9.19
C TRP A 48 3.95 5.92 -8.50
N ASN A 49 4.88 5.03 -8.11
CA ASN A 49 6.13 5.41 -7.49
C ASN A 49 7.25 4.41 -7.86
N GLU A 50 8.49 4.85 -7.76
CA GLU A 50 9.66 3.99 -7.89
C GLU A 50 10.20 3.64 -6.50
N VAL A 51 10.26 2.34 -6.20
CA VAL A 51 10.75 1.82 -4.92
C VAL A 51 11.85 0.79 -5.20
N HIS A 52 13.07 1.07 -4.75
CA HIS A 52 14.23 0.20 -4.95
C HIS A 52 14.47 -0.21 -6.41
N GLY A 53 14.31 0.73 -7.35
CA GLY A 53 14.54 0.50 -8.78
C GLY A 53 13.43 -0.25 -9.52
N ASN A 54 12.30 -0.49 -8.87
CA ASN A 54 11.10 -1.06 -9.49
C ASN A 54 9.94 -0.07 -9.39
N PHE A 55 9.11 -0.05 -10.42
CA PHE A 55 7.88 0.73 -10.42
C PHE A 55 6.74 -0.05 -9.77
N TYR A 56 5.89 0.68 -9.07
CA TYR A 56 4.63 0.21 -8.50
C TYR A 56 3.55 1.24 -8.79
N GLY A 57 2.33 0.80 -9.09
CA GLY A 57 1.23 1.71 -9.34
C GLY A 57 -0.13 1.03 -9.32
N THR A 58 -1.17 1.83 -9.16
CA THR A 58 -2.56 1.37 -9.05
C THR A 58 -3.27 1.57 -10.39
N PRO A 59 -3.70 0.49 -11.09
CA PRO A 59 -4.45 0.61 -12.34
C PRO A 59 -5.81 1.28 -12.15
N LYS A 60 -6.10 2.34 -12.93
CA LYS A 60 -7.37 3.07 -12.89
C LYS A 60 -8.57 2.18 -13.25
N SER A 61 -8.41 1.33 -14.26
CA SER A 61 -9.48 0.48 -14.76
C SER A 61 -10.08 -0.41 -13.68
N PHE A 62 -9.24 -1.01 -12.84
CA PHE A 62 -9.70 -1.84 -11.73
C PHE A 62 -10.54 -1.05 -10.72
N VAL A 63 -10.10 0.17 -10.38
CA VAL A 63 -10.81 1.04 -9.43
C VAL A 63 -12.16 1.46 -9.99
N GLU A 64 -12.16 1.98 -11.21
CA GLU A 64 -13.36 2.48 -11.89
C GLU A 64 -14.40 1.37 -12.10
N GLU A 65 -13.99 0.19 -12.56
CA GLU A 65 -14.87 -0.96 -12.74
C GLU A 65 -15.49 -1.45 -11.43
N THR A 66 -14.71 -1.42 -10.34
CA THR A 66 -15.19 -1.83 -9.01
C THR A 66 -16.19 -0.83 -8.45
N LEU A 67 -15.86 0.45 -8.51
CA LEU A 67 -16.75 1.53 -8.04
C LEU A 67 -18.05 1.59 -8.87
N ALA A 68 -17.98 1.35 -10.19
CA ALA A 68 -19.17 1.30 -11.05
C ALA A 68 -20.15 0.18 -10.68
N LYS A 69 -19.67 -0.89 -10.03
CA LYS A 69 -20.53 -1.98 -9.49
C LYS A 69 -21.11 -1.65 -8.12
N GLY A 70 -20.79 -0.48 -7.54
CA GLY A 70 -21.18 -0.11 -6.18
C GLY A 70 -20.37 -0.85 -5.09
N GLU A 71 -19.27 -1.48 -5.46
CA GLU A 71 -18.35 -2.16 -4.54
C GLU A 71 -17.32 -1.16 -4.00
N ARG A 72 -16.76 -1.45 -2.82
CA ARG A 72 -15.67 -0.67 -2.21
C ARG A 72 -14.32 -1.25 -2.59
N VAL A 73 -13.28 -0.39 -2.64
CA VAL A 73 -11.90 -0.83 -2.90
C VAL A 73 -11.03 -0.51 -1.70
N ILE A 74 -10.20 -1.45 -1.29
CA ILE A 74 -9.13 -1.24 -0.31
C ILE A 74 -7.78 -1.28 -1.03
N PHE A 75 -6.91 -0.34 -0.67
CA PHE A 75 -5.56 -0.19 -1.23
C PHE A 75 -4.51 -0.35 -0.14
N ASP A 76 -3.39 -0.94 -0.51
CA ASP A 76 -2.16 -0.95 0.28
C ASP A 76 -1.09 -0.20 -0.53
N ILE A 77 -0.91 1.07 -0.22
CA ILE A 77 -0.01 1.99 -0.91
C ILE A 77 0.94 2.66 0.09
N ASP A 78 2.10 3.07 -0.39
CA ASP A 78 3.03 3.82 0.44
C ASP A 78 2.55 5.26 0.71
N VAL A 79 3.19 5.94 1.64
CA VAL A 79 2.78 7.28 2.09
C VAL A 79 2.92 8.35 1.00
N PHE A 80 3.84 8.16 0.04
CA PHE A 80 4.02 9.07 -1.09
C PHE A 80 2.94 8.84 -2.14
N GLY A 81 2.64 7.56 -2.43
CA GLY A 81 1.52 7.16 -3.28
C GLY A 81 0.19 7.67 -2.77
N LYS A 82 -0.03 7.64 -1.42
CA LYS A 82 -1.24 8.17 -0.78
C LYS A 82 -1.49 9.64 -1.12
N VAL A 83 -0.46 10.48 -1.08
CA VAL A 83 -0.59 11.90 -1.41
C VAL A 83 -1.01 12.11 -2.87
N ASN A 84 -0.49 11.29 -3.79
CA ASN A 84 -0.89 11.34 -5.19
C ASN A 84 -2.30 10.76 -5.40
N PHE A 85 -2.64 9.68 -4.69
CA PHE A 85 -3.96 9.07 -4.70
C PHE A 85 -5.05 10.06 -4.27
N ASP A 86 -4.82 10.86 -3.23
CA ASP A 86 -5.76 11.87 -2.72
C ASP A 86 -6.07 12.99 -3.71
N LYS A 87 -5.20 13.23 -4.69
CA LYS A 87 -5.46 14.20 -5.76
C LYS A 87 -6.54 13.71 -6.72
N VAL A 88 -6.65 12.39 -6.89
CA VAL A 88 -7.61 11.74 -7.78
C VAL A 88 -8.89 11.39 -7.01
N TYR A 89 -8.75 10.89 -5.79
CA TYR A 89 -9.85 10.47 -4.92
C TYR A 89 -9.81 11.17 -3.56
N PRO A 90 -10.17 12.46 -3.49
CA PRO A 90 -10.04 13.27 -2.27
C PRO A 90 -10.96 12.82 -1.12
N ASP A 91 -12.01 12.07 -1.43
CA ASP A 91 -12.98 11.54 -0.46
C ASP A 91 -12.63 10.12 0.02
N ALA A 92 -11.51 9.57 -0.42
CA ALA A 92 -11.04 8.28 0.05
C ALA A 92 -10.61 8.34 1.52
N THR A 93 -11.04 7.39 2.32
CA THR A 93 -10.65 7.28 3.73
C THR A 93 -9.22 6.80 3.86
N GLY A 94 -8.37 7.62 4.44
CA GLY A 94 -6.99 7.27 4.77
C GLY A 94 -6.87 6.59 6.13
N ILE A 95 -6.18 5.44 6.16
CA ILE A 95 -5.88 4.70 7.39
C ILE A 95 -4.36 4.53 7.45
N LEU A 96 -3.73 5.18 8.43
CA LEU A 96 -2.29 5.05 8.66
C LEU A 96 -2.03 3.92 9.67
N ILE A 97 -1.24 2.94 9.28
CA ILE A 97 -0.85 1.84 10.17
C ILE A 97 0.59 2.07 10.62
N LEU A 98 0.79 2.18 11.92
CA LEU A 98 2.09 2.45 12.52
C LEU A 98 2.57 1.28 13.40
N PRO A 99 3.88 1.03 13.50
CA PRO A 99 4.41 0.18 14.56
C PRO A 99 4.23 0.87 15.93
N PRO A 100 4.24 0.11 17.04
CA PRO A 100 4.10 0.68 18.37
C PRO A 100 5.32 1.52 18.79
N SER A 101 6.50 1.17 18.29
CA SER A 101 7.75 1.92 18.49
C SER A 101 8.78 1.62 17.41
N SER A 102 9.85 2.43 17.33
CA SER A 102 10.98 2.21 16.43
C SER A 102 11.75 0.94 16.79
N GLU A 103 11.87 0.62 18.08
CA GLU A 103 12.54 -0.58 18.57
C GLU A 103 11.77 -1.85 18.14
N GLU A 104 10.45 -1.81 18.21
CA GLU A 104 9.63 -2.93 17.76
C GLU A 104 9.69 -3.09 16.23
N LEU A 105 9.72 -1.99 15.47
CA LEU A 105 9.95 -2.03 14.03
C LEU A 105 11.30 -2.66 13.71
N GLU A 106 12.38 -2.26 14.40
CA GLU A 106 13.70 -2.85 14.23
C GLU A 106 13.68 -4.35 14.54
N ARG A 107 13.08 -4.75 15.66
CA ARG A 107 12.94 -6.16 16.04
C ARG A 107 12.24 -6.97 14.94
N ARG A 108 11.17 -6.44 14.37
CA ARG A 108 10.41 -7.09 13.27
C ARG A 108 11.22 -7.19 11.98
N LEU A 109 11.99 -6.16 11.64
CA LEU A 109 12.86 -6.19 10.47
C LEU A 109 13.95 -7.26 10.65
N ARG A 110 14.59 -7.32 11.82
CA ARG A 110 15.63 -8.32 12.14
C ARG A 110 15.09 -9.76 12.14
N SER A 111 13.85 -9.96 12.60
CA SER A 111 13.24 -11.30 12.67
C SER A 111 12.96 -11.93 11.30
N ARG A 112 12.90 -11.14 10.24
CA ARG A 112 12.69 -11.66 8.86
C ARG A 112 13.93 -12.37 8.29
N ALA A 113 15.11 -12.22 8.95
CA ALA A 113 16.36 -12.94 8.67
C ALA A 113 16.87 -12.91 7.22
N SER A 114 16.34 -12.01 6.37
CA SER A 114 16.66 -11.93 4.93
C SER A 114 17.56 -10.74 4.58
N ASP A 115 17.76 -9.79 5.51
CA ASP A 115 18.40 -8.51 5.23
C ASP A 115 19.72 -8.36 5.98
N SER A 116 20.70 -7.71 5.36
CA SER A 116 21.97 -7.34 6.03
C SER A 116 21.75 -6.18 7.02
N GLU A 117 22.70 -5.97 7.93
CA GLU A 117 22.65 -4.85 8.88
C GLU A 117 22.54 -3.49 8.19
N GLU A 118 23.23 -3.30 7.06
CA GLU A 118 23.15 -2.05 6.27
C GLU A 118 21.74 -1.85 5.70
N VAL A 119 21.11 -2.92 5.23
CA VAL A 119 19.74 -2.87 4.69
C VAL A 119 18.74 -2.58 5.81
N ILE A 120 18.90 -3.20 6.99
CA ILE A 120 18.03 -2.93 8.15
C ILE A 120 18.13 -1.46 8.57
N LYS A 121 19.36 -0.93 8.68
CA LYS A 121 19.58 0.47 9.04
C LYS A 121 18.92 1.42 8.04
N LEU A 122 19.11 1.18 6.74
CA LEU A 122 18.50 1.99 5.69
C LEU A 122 16.96 1.93 5.75
N ARG A 123 16.38 0.76 6.04
CA ARG A 123 14.93 0.61 6.20
C ARG A 123 14.38 1.36 7.41
N LEU A 124 15.12 1.40 8.52
CA LEU A 124 14.73 2.17 9.70
C LEU A 124 14.76 3.68 9.41
N GLU A 125 15.83 4.17 8.80
CA GLU A 125 15.95 5.58 8.40
C GLU A 125 14.83 5.99 7.42
N ASN A 126 14.48 5.10 6.49
CA ASN A 126 13.38 5.35 5.55
C ASN A 126 12.03 5.35 6.27
N ALA A 127 11.79 4.40 7.18
CA ALA A 127 10.54 4.33 7.93
C ALA A 127 10.30 5.59 8.79
N GLU A 128 11.34 6.14 9.43
CA GLU A 128 11.24 7.41 10.16
C GLU A 128 10.82 8.56 9.23
N LYS A 129 11.45 8.66 8.06
CA LYS A 129 11.10 9.69 7.05
C LYS A 129 9.69 9.51 6.51
N GLU A 130 9.26 8.28 6.27
CA GLU A 130 7.92 7.95 5.81
C GLU A 130 6.86 8.30 6.86
N ILE A 131 7.11 8.00 8.13
CA ILE A 131 6.21 8.35 9.24
C ILE A 131 6.10 9.87 9.39
N ASP A 132 7.21 10.59 9.34
CA ASP A 132 7.20 12.06 9.41
C ASP A 132 6.52 12.67 8.20
N PHE A 133 6.77 12.13 7.01
CA PHE A 133 6.09 12.58 5.79
C PHE A 133 4.59 12.34 5.87
N ALA A 134 4.14 11.16 6.31
CA ALA A 134 2.73 10.83 6.47
C ALA A 134 2.02 11.79 7.42
N LYS A 135 2.62 12.08 8.57
CA LYS A 135 2.06 12.99 9.58
C LYS A 135 1.92 14.43 9.09
N ASN A 136 2.82 14.88 8.21
CA ASN A 136 2.87 16.27 7.76
C ASN A 136 2.15 16.51 6.42
N ASN A 137 2.00 15.49 5.58
CA ASN A 137 1.54 15.64 4.20
C ASN A 137 0.36 14.73 3.85
N GLY A 138 0.12 13.66 4.62
CA GLY A 138 -0.94 12.70 4.35
C GLY A 138 -2.26 13.11 5.00
N LYS A 139 -3.37 12.82 4.31
CA LYS A 139 -4.71 12.90 4.88
C LYS A 139 -5.10 11.52 5.39
N TYR A 140 -5.13 11.37 6.71
CA TYR A 140 -5.50 10.12 7.39
C TYR A 140 -6.57 10.40 8.43
N GLU A 141 -7.76 9.85 8.23
CA GLU A 141 -8.89 9.95 9.16
C GLU A 141 -8.72 9.00 10.36
N HIS A 142 -7.95 7.92 10.17
CA HIS A 142 -7.71 6.91 11.19
C HIS A 142 -6.23 6.56 11.28
N VAL A 143 -5.78 6.30 12.52
CA VAL A 143 -4.43 5.80 12.80
C VAL A 143 -4.56 4.52 13.62
N ILE A 144 -3.99 3.43 13.14
CA ILE A 144 -3.97 2.13 13.83
C ILE A 144 -2.53 1.84 14.27
N ILE A 145 -2.35 1.56 15.55
CA ILE A 145 -1.06 1.08 16.08
C ILE A 145 -1.06 -0.45 16.01
N ASN A 146 -0.23 -0.99 15.14
CA ASN A 146 -0.06 -2.44 14.98
C ASN A 146 0.91 -3.01 16.03
N ASP A 147 0.47 -2.98 17.29
CA ASP A 147 1.15 -3.66 18.40
C ASP A 147 0.79 -5.14 18.41
N ASP A 148 -0.49 -5.43 18.39
CA ASP A 148 -1.08 -6.76 18.30
C ASP A 148 -1.90 -6.87 17.01
N LEU A 149 -1.62 -7.92 16.21
CA LEU A 149 -2.24 -8.09 14.90
C LEU A 149 -3.76 -8.28 15.00
N GLU A 150 -4.25 -9.01 16.00
CA GLU A 150 -5.69 -9.29 16.14
C GLU A 150 -6.44 -8.01 16.54
N LYS A 151 -5.85 -7.19 17.42
CA LYS A 151 -6.41 -5.90 17.80
C LYS A 151 -6.43 -4.92 16.63
N ALA A 152 -5.31 -4.79 15.92
CA ALA A 152 -5.21 -3.93 14.74
C ALA A 152 -6.20 -4.35 13.64
N ALA A 153 -6.35 -5.66 13.40
CA ALA A 153 -7.33 -6.18 12.47
C ALA A 153 -8.77 -5.86 12.88
N LYS A 154 -9.08 -5.94 14.18
CA LYS A 154 -10.41 -5.61 14.70
C LYS A 154 -10.71 -4.12 14.62
N GLU A 155 -9.73 -3.26 14.86
CA GLU A 155 -9.88 -1.81 14.64
C GLU A 155 -10.17 -1.50 13.17
N LEU A 156 -9.42 -2.11 12.24
CA LEU A 156 -9.67 -1.98 10.81
C LEU A 156 -11.07 -2.47 10.43
N GLU A 157 -11.50 -3.64 10.95
CA GLU A 157 -12.86 -4.16 10.73
C GLU A 157 -13.94 -3.17 11.22
N ASN A 158 -13.75 -2.54 12.37
CA ASN A 158 -14.70 -1.55 12.90
C ASN A 158 -14.79 -0.32 11.97
N ILE A 159 -13.65 0.19 11.48
CA ILE A 159 -13.61 1.32 10.53
C ILE A 159 -14.37 0.95 9.24
N LEU A 160 -14.14 -0.25 8.70
CA LEU A 160 -14.81 -0.73 7.49
C LEU A 160 -16.30 -0.96 7.66
N THR A 161 -16.77 -1.19 8.88
CA THR A 161 -18.19 -1.38 9.20
C THR A 161 -18.95 -0.06 9.31
N LEU A 162 -18.28 1.05 9.63
CA LEU A 162 -18.90 2.38 9.80
C LEU A 162 -19.34 3.04 8.48
N LYS A 163 -19.04 2.46 7.36
CA LYS A 163 -19.35 2.92 6.00
C LYS A 163 -20.15 1.87 5.26
#